data_ff9a828e23c2a70c32dde3f58eff6181
#
_entry.id   ff9a828e23c2a70c32dde3f58eff6181
#
_cell.length_a   1.000
_cell.length_b   1.000
_cell.length_c   1.000
_cell.angle_alpha   90.00
_cell.angle_beta   90.00
_cell.angle_gamma   90.00
#
_symmetry.space_group_name_H-M   'P 1'
#
loop_
_entity.id
_entity.type
_entity.pdbx_description
1 polymer ?
#
loop_
_entity_poly.entity_id
_entity_poly.type
_entity_poly.pdbx_seq_one_letter_code
_entity_poly.pdbx_strand_id
1 'polypeptide(L)'
;GYRKALRLMKLAEKFSLPVFTFVDTPGAYPGIDAEERNQSEAIGRNIYELAKLRVPVISTIIGEGGSGGALAIAVCDSLIMLQYSTYSVISPEGCASILWKSADKAPEAAQALALTSDRLLELGLVDKVISEPLGGAHRDPKLMASTLRKTLVDQLKAFLSMDPDALVERRLARLMNYGRFEEKCSSAYELLCQAAHESELPLEESVAEEPKVKEPETPKKPRRSCA
;
A
#
# COMPACT_ATOMS: atom_id res chain seq x y z
N GLY A 1 13.86 -11.81 6.69
CA GLY A 1 13.20 -10.87 7.61
C GLY A 1 11.70 -11.04 7.60
N TYR A 2 11.03 -10.94 6.46
CA TYR A 2 9.55 -10.98 6.33
C TYR A 2 8.92 -12.25 6.90
N ARG A 3 9.47 -13.43 6.59
CA ARG A 3 8.97 -14.71 7.16
C ARG A 3 9.14 -14.81 8.67
N LYS A 4 10.21 -14.20 9.22
CA LYS A 4 10.39 -14.11 10.67
C LYS A 4 9.35 -13.17 11.28
N ALA A 5 9.10 -12.02 10.68
CA ALA A 5 8.07 -11.09 11.10
C ALA A 5 6.68 -11.76 11.11
N LEU A 6 6.32 -12.46 10.03
CA LEU A 6 5.07 -13.22 9.97
C LEU A 6 4.92 -14.21 11.11
N ARG A 7 5.95 -14.98 11.38
CA ARG A 7 5.93 -15.95 12.49
C ARG A 7 5.69 -15.27 13.84
N LEU A 8 6.31 -14.10 14.08
CA LEU A 8 6.12 -13.34 15.30
C LEU A 8 4.71 -12.74 15.40
N MET A 9 4.16 -12.24 14.30
CA MET A 9 2.78 -11.73 14.23
C MET A 9 1.76 -12.83 14.57
N LYS A 10 1.92 -14.02 13.99
CA LYS A 10 1.08 -15.19 14.31
C LYS A 10 1.24 -15.66 15.76
N LEU A 11 2.44 -15.55 16.32
CA LEU A 11 2.68 -15.86 17.72
C LEU A 11 1.99 -14.84 18.64
N ALA A 12 2.06 -13.55 18.29
CA ALA A 12 1.39 -12.48 19.01
C ALA A 12 -0.13 -12.69 19.01
N GLU A 13 -0.72 -13.01 17.85
CA GLU A 13 -2.14 -13.35 17.74
C GLU A 13 -2.53 -14.53 18.66
N LYS A 14 -1.74 -15.61 18.62
CA LYS A 14 -1.98 -16.80 19.44
C LYS A 14 -2.02 -16.49 20.95
N PHE A 15 -1.24 -15.52 21.39
CA PHE A 15 -1.17 -15.13 22.81
C PHE A 15 -1.94 -13.83 23.11
N SER A 16 -2.75 -13.34 22.18
CA SER A 16 -3.53 -12.09 22.32
C SER A 16 -2.68 -10.89 22.70
N LEU A 17 -1.47 -10.80 22.13
CA LEU A 17 -0.54 -9.71 22.35
C LEU A 17 -0.64 -8.68 21.22
N PRO A 18 -0.60 -7.36 21.52
CA PRO A 18 -0.53 -6.33 20.48
C PRO A 18 0.79 -6.38 19.74
N VAL A 19 0.75 -5.97 18.47
CA VAL A 19 1.93 -5.90 17.60
C VAL A 19 2.31 -4.44 17.38
N PHE A 20 3.59 -4.12 17.64
CA PHE A 20 4.18 -2.85 17.28
C PHE A 20 5.24 -3.08 16.21
N THR A 21 5.14 -2.33 15.12
CA THR A 21 6.17 -2.36 14.07
C THR A 21 6.84 -1.00 13.95
N PHE A 22 8.15 -1.02 13.72
CA PHE A 22 8.96 0.15 13.47
C PHE A 22 9.54 0.03 12.08
N VAL A 23 9.17 0.95 11.21
CA VAL A 23 9.50 0.91 9.79
C VAL A 23 10.65 1.85 9.53
N ASP A 24 11.76 1.29 9.04
CA ASP A 24 12.92 2.02 8.54
C ASP A 24 13.57 1.18 7.43
N THR A 25 13.08 1.37 6.22
CA THR A 25 13.55 0.66 5.03
C THR A 25 13.30 1.48 3.77
N PRO A 26 14.28 1.58 2.86
CA PRO A 26 14.09 2.22 1.54
C PRO A 26 13.21 1.38 0.61
N GLY A 27 12.93 0.11 0.96
CA GLY A 27 12.14 -0.82 0.18
C GLY A 27 12.63 -2.25 0.29
N ALA A 28 12.02 -3.13 -0.50
CA ALA A 28 12.49 -4.50 -0.65
C ALA A 28 13.74 -4.53 -1.54
N TYR A 29 14.75 -5.30 -1.17
CA TYR A 29 15.98 -5.45 -1.94
C TYR A 29 15.68 -6.08 -3.32
N PRO A 30 16.03 -5.40 -4.45
CA PRO A 30 15.69 -5.84 -5.80
C PRO A 30 16.77 -6.75 -6.41
N GLY A 31 17.29 -7.72 -5.65
CA GLY A 31 18.32 -8.63 -6.08
C GLY A 31 17.80 -9.98 -6.56
N ILE A 32 18.54 -10.65 -7.45
CA ILE A 32 18.21 -11.99 -7.98
C ILE A 32 18.05 -13.00 -6.85
N ASP A 33 18.95 -13.00 -5.87
CA ASP A 33 18.87 -13.90 -4.71
C ASP A 33 17.65 -13.63 -3.82
N ALA A 34 17.08 -12.45 -3.82
CA ALA A 34 15.82 -12.16 -3.14
C ALA A 34 14.64 -12.76 -3.93
N GLU A 35 14.66 -12.64 -5.24
CA GLU A 35 13.69 -13.27 -6.15
C GLU A 35 13.72 -14.80 -6.02
N GLU A 36 14.90 -15.43 -6.09
CA GLU A 36 15.08 -16.88 -5.92
C GLU A 36 14.57 -17.38 -4.57
N ARG A 37 14.62 -16.55 -3.53
CA ARG A 37 14.08 -16.84 -2.18
C ARG A 37 12.62 -16.47 -2.02
N ASN A 38 11.94 -16.08 -3.10
CA ASN A 38 10.52 -15.79 -3.13
C ASN A 38 10.14 -14.62 -2.20
N GLN A 39 10.86 -13.50 -2.30
CA GLN A 39 10.64 -12.31 -1.49
C GLN A 39 9.25 -11.71 -1.72
N SER A 40 8.78 -11.69 -2.97
CA SER A 40 7.47 -11.12 -3.34
C SER A 40 6.32 -11.84 -2.63
N GLU A 41 6.37 -13.17 -2.57
CA GLU A 41 5.38 -13.96 -1.81
C GLU A 41 5.45 -13.65 -0.32
N ALA A 42 6.66 -13.53 0.24
CA ALA A 42 6.82 -13.25 1.66
C ALA A 42 6.27 -11.87 2.05
N ILE A 43 6.41 -10.87 1.17
CA ILE A 43 5.81 -9.53 1.33
C ILE A 43 4.29 -9.62 1.22
N GLY A 44 3.77 -10.21 0.14
CA GLY A 44 2.32 -10.33 -0.09
C GLY A 44 1.63 -11.12 1.01
N ARG A 45 2.27 -12.18 1.50
CA ARG A 45 1.78 -12.98 2.63
C ARG A 45 1.68 -12.14 3.91
N ASN A 46 2.67 -11.32 4.21
CA ASN A 46 2.64 -10.44 5.38
C ASN A 46 1.49 -9.43 5.30
N ILE A 47 1.30 -8.78 4.16
CA ILE A 47 0.19 -7.84 3.93
C ILE A 47 -1.16 -8.53 4.19
N TYR A 48 -1.36 -9.71 3.59
CA TYR A 48 -2.58 -10.49 3.73
C TYR A 48 -2.86 -10.89 5.18
N GLU A 49 -1.84 -11.36 5.88
CA GLU A 49 -1.99 -11.83 7.26
C GLU A 49 -2.18 -10.67 8.24
N LEU A 50 -1.47 -9.55 8.06
CA LEU A 50 -1.66 -8.33 8.86
C LEU A 50 -3.09 -7.79 8.74
N ALA A 51 -3.66 -7.82 7.53
CA ALA A 51 -5.04 -7.36 7.31
C ALA A 51 -6.07 -8.15 8.13
N LYS A 52 -5.77 -9.43 8.44
CA LYS A 52 -6.66 -10.36 9.16
C LYS A 52 -6.32 -10.57 10.63
N LEU A 53 -5.21 -10.00 11.10
CA LEU A 53 -4.70 -10.25 12.45
C LEU A 53 -5.71 -9.78 13.51
N ARG A 54 -6.07 -10.65 14.43
CA ARG A 54 -7.12 -10.42 15.44
C ARG A 54 -6.60 -9.75 16.73
N VAL A 55 -5.47 -9.06 16.64
CA VAL A 55 -4.86 -8.27 17.71
C VAL A 55 -4.53 -6.87 17.21
N PRO A 56 -4.44 -5.86 18.09
CA PRO A 56 -4.04 -4.51 17.69
C PRO A 56 -2.67 -4.48 17.01
N VAL A 57 -2.59 -3.80 15.88
CA VAL A 57 -1.35 -3.55 15.14
C VAL A 57 -1.15 -2.04 15.04
N ILE A 58 -0.05 -1.56 15.59
CA ILE A 58 0.34 -0.15 15.54
C ILE A 58 1.70 -0.05 14.85
N SER A 59 1.75 0.68 13.74
CA SER A 59 2.96 0.84 12.95
C SER A 59 3.50 2.27 13.10
N THR A 60 4.81 2.39 13.21
CA THR A 60 5.50 3.69 13.28
C THR A 60 6.58 3.75 12.21
N ILE A 61 6.49 4.73 11.32
CA ILE A 61 7.57 5.05 10.39
C ILE A 61 8.59 5.92 11.14
N ILE A 62 9.79 5.39 11.36
CA ILE A 62 10.81 6.06 12.17
C ILE A 62 11.94 6.70 11.33
N GLY A 63 11.99 6.39 10.05
CA GLY A 63 12.94 6.91 9.09
C GLY A 63 12.36 6.83 7.70
N GLU A 64 12.85 5.93 6.88
CA GLU A 64 12.30 5.68 5.54
C GLU A 64 11.24 4.58 5.58
N GLY A 65 10.09 4.86 4.98
CA GLY A 65 9.04 3.89 4.70
C GLY A 65 8.88 3.69 3.20
N GLY A 66 9.70 2.80 2.61
CA GLY A 66 9.75 2.61 1.16
C GLY A 66 8.96 1.41 0.66
N SER A 67 8.02 1.66 -0.27
CA SER A 67 7.42 0.67 -1.15
C SER A 67 6.84 -0.57 -0.45
N GLY A 68 6.87 -1.72 -1.12
CA GLY A 68 6.39 -3.01 -0.60
C GLY A 68 7.15 -3.51 0.62
N GLY A 69 8.42 -3.12 0.77
CA GLY A 69 9.22 -3.46 1.95
C GLY A 69 8.65 -2.86 3.24
N ALA A 70 8.25 -1.60 3.19
CA ALA A 70 7.56 -0.94 4.29
C ALA A 70 6.14 -1.52 4.48
N LEU A 71 5.39 -1.68 3.38
CA LEU A 71 4.00 -2.15 3.43
C LEU A 71 3.88 -3.55 4.05
N ALA A 72 4.89 -4.41 3.85
CA ALA A 72 4.95 -5.76 4.43
C ALA A 72 4.86 -5.80 5.96
N ILE A 73 5.08 -4.67 6.64
CA ILE A 73 5.02 -4.56 8.11
C ILE A 73 4.21 -3.33 8.57
N ALA A 74 3.60 -2.56 7.65
CA ALA A 74 2.88 -1.32 7.96
C ALA A 74 1.36 -1.40 7.82
N VAL A 75 0.79 -2.53 7.41
CA VAL A 75 -0.67 -2.74 7.45
C VAL A 75 -1.12 -2.83 8.91
N CYS A 76 -1.91 -1.84 9.37
CA CYS A 76 -2.12 -1.61 10.80
C CYS A 76 -3.47 -0.95 11.11
N ASP A 77 -3.80 -0.89 12.40
CA ASP A 77 -4.95 -0.18 12.94
C ASP A 77 -4.68 1.31 13.15
N SER A 78 -3.41 1.65 13.42
CA SER A 78 -2.94 3.04 13.54
C SER A 78 -1.54 3.17 12.95
N LEU A 79 -1.39 4.13 12.05
CA LEU A 79 -0.10 4.48 11.43
C LEU A 79 0.40 5.80 12.00
N ILE A 80 1.60 5.75 12.56
CA ILE A 80 2.27 6.89 13.17
C ILE A 80 3.52 7.20 12.35
N MET A 81 3.89 8.46 12.24
CA MET A 81 5.16 8.89 11.65
C MET A 81 5.94 9.77 12.62
N LEU A 82 7.27 9.66 12.60
CA LEU A 82 8.11 10.70 13.16
C LEU A 82 8.13 11.92 12.22
N GLN A 83 8.39 13.09 12.78
CA GLN A 83 8.27 14.38 12.08
C GLN A 83 9.09 14.43 10.77
N TYR A 84 10.31 13.90 10.79
CA TYR A 84 11.22 13.96 9.64
C TYR A 84 11.30 12.64 8.86
N SER A 85 10.41 11.70 9.15
CA SER A 85 10.33 10.45 8.39
C SER A 85 9.59 10.66 7.06
N THR A 86 9.82 9.75 6.12
CA THR A 86 9.19 9.72 4.81
C THR A 86 8.47 8.41 4.57
N TYR A 87 7.36 8.46 3.85
CA TYR A 87 6.61 7.26 3.46
C TYR A 87 6.11 7.39 2.04
N SER A 88 6.50 6.46 1.16
CA SER A 88 6.14 6.51 -0.25
C SER A 88 6.15 5.14 -0.91
N VAL A 89 5.39 5.02 -2.01
CA VAL A 89 5.32 3.80 -2.82
C VAL A 89 6.59 3.53 -3.63
N ILE A 90 7.33 4.59 -3.97
CA ILE A 90 8.53 4.55 -4.83
C ILE A 90 9.42 5.74 -4.49
N SER A 91 10.72 5.65 -4.80
CA SER A 91 11.61 6.80 -4.69
C SER A 91 11.24 7.91 -5.71
N PRO A 92 11.51 9.19 -5.40
CA PRO A 92 11.26 10.29 -6.33
C PRO A 92 11.95 10.10 -7.69
N GLU A 93 13.18 9.57 -7.71
CA GLU A 93 13.94 9.29 -8.92
C GLU A 93 13.27 8.19 -9.76
N GLY A 94 12.80 7.12 -9.09
CA GLY A 94 12.06 6.05 -9.74
C GLY A 94 10.73 6.54 -10.33
N CYS A 95 9.99 7.33 -9.59
CA CYS A 95 8.76 7.96 -10.03
C CYS A 95 9.01 8.87 -11.25
N ALA A 96 10.01 9.73 -11.18
CA ALA A 96 10.39 10.63 -12.26
C ALA A 96 10.79 9.86 -13.54
N SER A 97 11.58 8.80 -13.38
CA SER A 97 12.01 7.96 -14.50
C SER A 97 10.82 7.28 -15.20
N ILE A 98 9.81 6.85 -14.45
CA ILE A 98 8.63 6.20 -15.01
C ILE A 98 7.70 7.22 -15.71
N LEU A 99 7.36 8.31 -15.03
CA LEU A 99 6.35 9.26 -15.49
C LEU A 99 6.91 10.28 -16.49
N TRP A 100 8.09 10.83 -16.24
CA TRP A 100 8.70 11.88 -17.08
C TRP A 100 9.84 11.38 -17.96
N LYS A 101 10.22 10.11 -17.86
CA LYS A 101 11.34 9.52 -18.61
C LYS A 101 12.70 10.19 -18.32
N SER A 102 12.82 10.90 -17.20
CA SER A 102 14.05 11.55 -16.75
C SER A 102 14.11 11.60 -15.23
N ALA A 103 15.22 11.14 -14.65
CA ALA A 103 15.49 11.23 -13.21
C ALA A 103 15.69 12.69 -12.72
N ASP A 104 16.00 13.63 -13.63
CA ASP A 104 16.16 15.05 -13.29
C ASP A 104 14.85 15.68 -12.75
N LYS A 105 13.71 15.03 -13.00
CA LYS A 105 12.40 15.41 -12.49
C LYS A 105 12.09 14.88 -11.09
N ALA A 106 13.10 14.35 -10.38
CA ALA A 106 12.92 13.87 -9.01
C ALA A 106 12.36 14.92 -8.03
N PRO A 107 12.74 16.21 -8.08
CA PRO A 107 12.14 17.23 -7.20
C PRO A 107 10.63 17.40 -7.42
N GLU A 108 10.17 17.44 -8.66
CA GLU A 108 8.76 17.54 -9.01
C GLU A 108 8.01 16.26 -8.58
N ALA A 109 8.63 15.09 -8.77
CA ALA A 109 8.08 13.82 -8.32
C ALA A 109 7.95 13.76 -6.79
N ALA A 110 8.96 14.22 -6.05
CA ALA A 110 8.92 14.28 -4.58
C ALA A 110 7.77 15.17 -4.07
N GLN A 111 7.56 16.31 -4.71
CA GLN A 111 6.47 17.21 -4.38
C GLN A 111 5.09 16.57 -4.69
N ALA A 112 4.95 15.90 -5.83
CA ALA A 112 3.72 15.24 -6.23
C ALA A 112 3.38 14.02 -5.34
N LEU A 113 4.39 13.26 -4.91
CA LEU A 113 4.24 12.11 -4.01
C LEU A 113 3.83 12.52 -2.58
N ALA A 114 4.03 13.78 -2.19
CA ALA A 114 3.67 14.29 -0.86
C ALA A 114 4.19 13.40 0.29
N LEU A 115 5.44 12.93 0.19
CA LEU A 115 6.03 11.83 1.00
C LEU A 115 6.37 12.19 2.45
N THR A 116 6.19 13.47 2.86
CA THR A 116 6.52 13.95 4.21
C THR A 116 5.37 13.72 5.20
N SER A 117 5.69 13.64 6.48
CA SER A 117 4.74 13.28 7.53
C SER A 117 3.56 14.25 7.66
N ASP A 118 3.79 15.55 7.49
CA ASP A 118 2.78 16.59 7.51
C ASP A 118 1.78 16.46 6.35
N ARG A 119 2.30 16.25 5.14
CA ARG A 119 1.46 16.08 3.94
C ARG A 119 0.64 14.81 3.99
N LEU A 120 1.23 13.71 4.45
CA LEU A 120 0.53 12.43 4.59
C LEU A 120 -0.53 12.46 5.70
N LEU A 121 -0.32 13.27 6.75
CA LEU A 121 -1.33 13.52 7.77
C LEU A 121 -2.52 14.31 7.17
N GLU A 122 -2.26 15.38 6.41
CA GLU A 122 -3.29 16.16 5.71
C GLU A 122 -4.13 15.29 4.74
N LEU A 123 -3.48 14.34 4.05
CA LEU A 123 -4.14 13.39 3.15
C LEU A 123 -4.89 12.25 3.87
N GLY A 124 -4.80 12.18 5.20
CA GLY A 124 -5.46 11.14 5.99
C GLY A 124 -4.84 9.74 5.85
N LEU A 125 -3.62 9.63 5.32
CA LEU A 125 -2.88 8.36 5.21
C LEU A 125 -2.21 7.99 6.53
N VAL A 126 -1.85 8.97 7.34
CA VAL A 126 -1.21 8.84 8.64
C VAL A 126 -2.15 9.37 9.72
N ASP A 127 -2.24 8.67 10.86
CA ASP A 127 -3.15 9.06 11.95
C ASP A 127 -2.51 10.07 12.90
N LYS A 128 -1.20 10.00 13.06
CA LYS A 128 -0.49 10.85 14.00
C LYS A 128 0.96 11.08 13.61
N VAL A 129 1.40 12.32 13.75
CA VAL A 129 2.82 12.68 13.64
C VAL A 129 3.37 12.97 15.03
N ILE A 130 4.56 12.48 15.33
CA ILE A 130 5.29 12.72 16.56
C ILE A 130 6.42 13.69 16.27
N SER A 131 6.42 14.83 16.96
CA SER A 131 7.51 15.81 16.87
C SER A 131 8.82 15.22 17.40
N GLU A 132 9.89 15.50 16.70
CA GLU A 132 11.22 15.08 17.07
C GLU A 132 11.96 16.19 17.85
N PRO A 133 12.94 15.83 18.68
CA PRO A 133 13.85 16.80 19.28
C PRO A 133 14.51 17.68 18.21
N LEU A 134 14.91 18.88 18.57
CA LEU A 134 15.60 19.79 17.66
C LEU A 134 16.86 19.13 17.07
N GLY A 135 16.90 19.02 15.76
CA GLY A 135 17.95 18.35 15.00
C GLY A 135 17.75 16.85 14.81
N GLY A 136 16.57 16.28 15.16
CA GLY A 136 16.17 14.92 14.89
C GLY A 136 16.22 13.98 16.10
N ALA A 137 15.56 12.82 15.95
CA ALA A 137 15.40 11.80 17.00
C ALA A 137 16.73 11.36 17.62
N HIS A 138 17.79 11.29 16.82
CA HIS A 138 19.14 10.87 17.24
C HIS A 138 19.86 11.87 18.18
N ARG A 139 19.40 13.13 18.23
CA ARG A 139 19.98 14.17 19.10
C ARG A 139 19.61 13.97 20.57
N ASP A 140 18.39 13.50 20.83
CA ASP A 140 17.96 13.11 22.18
C ASP A 140 17.13 11.82 22.12
N PRO A 141 17.80 10.66 22.04
CA PRO A 141 17.11 9.37 21.96
C PRO A 141 16.24 9.07 23.19
N LYS A 142 16.59 9.59 24.36
CA LYS A 142 15.84 9.36 25.60
C LYS A 142 14.50 10.11 25.56
N LEU A 143 14.54 11.37 25.19
CA LEU A 143 13.32 12.18 25.02
C LEU A 143 12.44 11.57 23.92
N MET A 144 13.04 11.23 22.77
CA MET A 144 12.30 10.61 21.65
C MET A 144 11.63 9.30 22.07
N ALA A 145 12.35 8.41 22.74
CA ALA A 145 11.81 7.13 23.21
C ALA A 145 10.68 7.31 24.22
N SER A 146 10.80 8.30 25.14
CA SER A 146 9.74 8.59 26.12
C SER A 146 8.46 9.14 25.46
N THR A 147 8.61 10.02 24.47
CA THR A 147 7.50 10.61 23.70
C THR A 147 6.81 9.53 22.86
N LEU A 148 7.59 8.70 22.16
CA LEU A 148 7.08 7.59 21.37
C LEU A 148 6.35 6.58 22.25
N ARG A 149 6.94 6.18 23.38
CA ARG A 149 6.29 5.27 24.35
C ARG A 149 4.94 5.80 24.80
N LYS A 150 4.84 7.07 25.17
CA LYS A 150 3.57 7.69 25.59
C LYS A 150 2.53 7.57 24.47
N THR A 151 2.90 7.95 23.26
CA THR A 151 2.01 7.89 22.10
C THR A 151 1.55 6.47 21.80
N LEU A 152 2.45 5.48 21.81
CA LEU A 152 2.11 4.09 21.56
C LEU A 152 1.15 3.52 22.62
N VAL A 153 1.39 3.85 23.91
CA VAL A 153 0.49 3.43 25.00
C VAL A 153 -0.90 4.05 24.86
N ASP A 154 -0.98 5.34 24.50
CA ASP A 154 -2.25 6.02 24.33
C ASP A 154 -3.04 5.46 23.12
N GLN A 155 -2.36 5.18 22.01
CA GLN A 155 -2.96 4.52 20.84
C GLN A 155 -3.43 3.09 21.18
N LEU A 156 -2.61 2.32 21.89
CA LEU A 156 -2.97 0.97 22.28
C LEU A 156 -4.23 0.92 23.13
N LYS A 157 -4.39 1.85 24.10
CA LYS A 157 -5.57 1.92 24.96
C LYS A 157 -6.88 2.03 24.15
N ALA A 158 -6.84 2.69 23.00
CA ALA A 158 -8.02 2.84 22.13
C ALA A 158 -8.48 1.51 21.51
N PHE A 159 -7.58 0.53 21.38
CA PHE A 159 -7.87 -0.76 20.73
C PHE A 159 -8.03 -1.93 21.71
N LEU A 160 -7.52 -1.84 22.94
CA LEU A 160 -7.53 -2.94 23.91
C LEU A 160 -8.93 -3.40 24.33
N SER A 161 -9.91 -2.50 24.28
CA SER A 161 -11.30 -2.79 24.64
C SER A 161 -12.17 -3.23 23.47
N MET A 162 -11.60 -3.25 22.24
CA MET A 162 -12.36 -3.62 21.04
C MET A 162 -12.47 -5.14 20.91
N ASP A 163 -13.63 -5.60 20.46
CA ASP A 163 -13.79 -6.98 20.03
C ASP A 163 -12.84 -7.30 18.86
N PRO A 164 -12.19 -8.47 18.82
CA PRO A 164 -11.26 -8.84 17.77
C PRO A 164 -11.83 -8.80 16.35
N ASP A 165 -13.10 -9.16 16.16
CA ASP A 165 -13.75 -9.12 14.85
C ASP A 165 -14.04 -7.67 14.42
N ALA A 166 -14.54 -6.85 15.34
CA ALA A 166 -14.74 -5.43 15.11
C ALA A 166 -13.42 -4.69 14.79
N LEU A 167 -12.31 -5.11 15.40
CA LEU A 167 -10.98 -4.57 15.11
C LEU A 167 -10.55 -4.88 13.66
N VAL A 168 -10.75 -6.11 13.19
CA VAL A 168 -10.45 -6.52 11.82
C VAL A 168 -11.33 -5.78 10.82
N GLU A 169 -12.63 -5.66 11.06
CA GLU A 169 -13.57 -4.92 10.21
C GLU A 169 -13.17 -3.44 10.11
N ARG A 170 -12.83 -2.82 11.24
CA ARG A 170 -12.34 -1.43 11.29
C ARG A 170 -11.07 -1.24 10.46
N ARG A 171 -10.11 -2.16 10.59
CA ARG A 171 -8.86 -2.15 9.80
C ARG A 171 -9.16 -2.26 8.32
N LEU A 172 -10.03 -3.18 7.91
CA LEU A 172 -10.43 -3.33 6.52
C LEU A 172 -11.13 -2.07 6.00
N ALA A 173 -12.08 -1.53 6.74
CA ALA A 173 -12.78 -0.30 6.38
C ALA A 173 -11.80 0.88 6.21
N ARG A 174 -10.79 0.99 7.10
CA ARG A 174 -9.72 1.98 6.98
C ARG A 174 -8.95 1.83 5.66
N LEU A 175 -8.50 0.62 5.32
CA LEU A 175 -7.74 0.35 4.09
C LEU A 175 -8.57 0.66 2.83
N MET A 176 -9.86 0.33 2.85
CA MET A 176 -10.78 0.60 1.73
C MET A 176 -11.15 2.08 1.61
N ASN A 177 -10.92 2.88 2.63
CA ASN A 177 -11.18 4.32 2.60
C ASN A 177 -10.01 5.16 2.07
N TYR A 178 -8.85 4.58 1.83
CA TYR A 178 -7.75 5.31 1.21
C TYR A 178 -8.04 5.66 -0.25
N GLY A 179 -7.48 6.79 -0.69
CA GLY A 179 -7.58 7.22 -2.08
C GLY A 179 -8.91 7.87 -2.47
N ARG A 180 -9.71 8.34 -1.51
CA ARG A 180 -10.89 9.16 -1.82
C ARG A 180 -10.43 10.51 -2.39
N PHE A 181 -10.97 10.87 -3.54
CA PHE A 181 -10.71 12.14 -4.19
C PHE A 181 -12.01 12.73 -4.71
N GLU A 182 -12.07 14.04 -4.80
CA GLU A 182 -13.15 14.75 -5.47
C GLU A 182 -12.59 15.31 -6.78
N GLU A 183 -13.18 14.89 -7.89
CA GLU A 183 -12.92 15.55 -9.16
C GLU A 183 -13.61 16.92 -9.16
N LYS A 184 -12.81 17.97 -9.13
CA LYS A 184 -13.34 19.29 -9.51
C LYS A 184 -13.49 19.28 -11.02
N CYS A 185 -14.70 19.04 -11.51
CA CYS A 185 -15.02 19.21 -12.92
C CYS A 185 -14.53 20.60 -13.35
N SER A 186 -13.56 20.64 -14.26
CA SER A 186 -13.28 21.90 -14.95
C SER A 186 -14.47 22.19 -15.85
N SER A 187 -14.85 23.47 -16.00
CA SER A 187 -15.97 23.89 -16.85
C SER A 187 -15.91 23.32 -18.28
N ALA A 188 -14.71 23.00 -18.76
CA ALA A 188 -14.48 22.33 -20.05
C ALA A 188 -14.93 20.85 -20.05
N TYR A 189 -14.82 20.14 -18.92
CA TYR A 189 -15.27 18.75 -18.81
C TYR A 189 -16.79 18.65 -18.66
N GLU A 190 -17.41 19.61 -17.97
CA GLU A 190 -18.88 19.72 -17.89
C GLU A 190 -19.48 19.97 -19.26
N LEU A 191 -18.87 20.82 -20.07
CA LEU A 191 -19.28 21.07 -21.47
C LEU A 191 -19.14 19.83 -22.36
N LEU A 192 -18.06 19.03 -22.16
CA LEU A 192 -17.86 17.78 -22.89
C LEU A 192 -18.85 16.69 -22.46
N CYS A 193 -19.16 16.57 -21.18
CA CYS A 193 -20.18 15.63 -20.69
C CYS A 193 -21.58 16.01 -21.13
N GLN A 194 -21.93 17.31 -21.17
CA GLN A 194 -23.20 17.80 -21.70
C GLN A 194 -23.29 17.54 -23.19
N ALA A 195 -22.25 17.82 -23.97
CA ALA A 195 -22.20 17.53 -25.40
C ALA A 195 -22.27 16.02 -25.71
N ALA A 196 -21.73 15.17 -24.88
CA ALA A 196 -21.82 13.71 -25.02
C ALA A 196 -23.26 13.21 -24.72
N HIS A 197 -23.95 13.81 -23.76
CA HIS A 197 -25.36 13.48 -23.45
C HIS A 197 -26.33 13.99 -24.51
N GLU A 198 -26.03 15.12 -25.15
CA GLU A 198 -26.86 15.65 -26.25
C GLU A 198 -26.62 14.91 -27.58
N SER A 199 -25.57 14.11 -27.70
CA SER A 199 -25.25 13.33 -28.90
C SER A 199 -25.74 11.88 -28.89
N GLU A 200 -26.59 11.48 -27.96
CA GLU A 200 -27.31 10.20 -28.05
C GLU A 200 -28.39 10.27 -29.14
N LEU A 201 -27.91 10.17 -30.38
CA LEU A 201 -28.75 9.75 -31.50
C LEU A 201 -29.15 8.29 -31.25
N PRO A 202 -30.42 7.92 -31.54
CA PRO A 202 -30.88 6.55 -31.35
C PRO A 202 -30.02 5.60 -32.20
N LEU A 203 -29.44 4.62 -31.56
CA LEU A 203 -28.75 3.51 -32.22
C LEU A 203 -29.82 2.74 -33.03
N GLU A 204 -29.86 2.95 -34.36
CA GLU A 204 -30.51 1.99 -35.26
C GLU A 204 -29.85 0.64 -35.08
N GLU A 205 -30.63 -0.38 -34.69
CA GLU A 205 -30.21 -1.77 -34.60
C GLU A 205 -29.74 -2.26 -35.98
N SER A 206 -28.46 -2.16 -36.28
CA SER A 206 -27.86 -2.94 -37.36
C SER A 206 -27.58 -4.34 -36.85
N VAL A 207 -28.45 -5.27 -37.19
CA VAL A 207 -28.23 -6.72 -37.03
C VAL A 207 -27.00 -7.09 -37.87
N ALA A 208 -25.85 -7.22 -37.23
CA ALA A 208 -24.67 -7.77 -37.85
C ALA A 208 -24.77 -9.29 -37.78
N GLU A 209 -24.90 -9.96 -38.98
CA GLU A 209 -24.77 -11.41 -39.10
C GLU A 209 -23.43 -11.89 -38.55
N GLU A 210 -23.47 -12.84 -37.63
CA GLU A 210 -22.27 -13.52 -37.12
C GLU A 210 -21.55 -14.31 -38.22
N PRO A 211 -20.25 -14.18 -38.40
CA PRO A 211 -19.49 -15.01 -39.35
C PRO A 211 -19.42 -16.47 -38.84
N LYS A 212 -19.91 -17.40 -39.67
CA LYS A 212 -19.81 -18.86 -39.43
C LYS A 212 -18.35 -19.25 -39.24
N VAL A 213 -17.99 -19.69 -38.04
CA VAL A 213 -16.70 -20.28 -37.71
C VAL A 213 -16.65 -21.69 -38.33
N LYS A 214 -15.73 -21.93 -39.29
CA LYS A 214 -15.41 -23.24 -39.79
C LYS A 214 -14.68 -24.06 -38.72
N GLU A 215 -15.22 -25.24 -38.40
CA GLU A 215 -14.55 -26.18 -37.49
C GLU A 215 -13.19 -26.61 -38.07
N PRO A 216 -12.15 -26.78 -37.24
CA PRO A 216 -10.85 -27.28 -37.69
C PRO A 216 -10.90 -28.79 -37.96
N GLU A 217 -10.47 -29.21 -39.17
CA GLU A 217 -10.30 -30.60 -39.53
C GLU A 217 -9.30 -31.31 -38.62
N THR A 218 -9.71 -32.46 -38.08
CA THR A 218 -8.86 -33.32 -37.25
C THR A 218 -7.79 -34.01 -38.11
N PRO A 219 -6.50 -34.00 -37.68
CA PRO A 219 -5.43 -34.68 -38.43
C PRO A 219 -5.57 -36.20 -38.35
N LYS A 220 -5.56 -36.86 -39.54
CA LYS A 220 -5.55 -38.32 -39.68
C LYS A 220 -4.25 -38.94 -39.11
N LYS A 221 -4.42 -39.89 -38.19
CA LYS A 221 -3.29 -40.71 -37.66
C LYS A 221 -2.57 -41.47 -38.74
N PRO A 222 -1.22 -41.54 -38.76
CA PRO A 222 -0.47 -42.38 -39.67
C PRO A 222 -0.64 -43.89 -39.31
N ARG A 223 -0.91 -44.73 -40.33
CA ARG A 223 -0.96 -46.19 -40.23
C ARG A 223 0.46 -46.70 -39.90
N ARG A 224 0.59 -47.44 -38.81
CA ARG A 224 1.78 -48.27 -38.57
C ARG A 224 1.78 -49.44 -39.56
N SER A 225 2.82 -49.55 -40.36
CA SER A 225 3.20 -50.74 -41.14
C SER A 225 3.96 -51.66 -40.21
N CYS A 226 3.46 -52.89 -40.10
CA CYS A 226 4.23 -54.02 -39.57
C CYS A 226 5.12 -54.57 -40.69
N ALA A 227 6.40 -54.70 -40.46
CA ALA A 227 7.31 -55.69 -40.91
C ALA A 227 8.53 -55.73 -39.98
#